data_339aa6074d7b27b79156666bae748d0a
#
_entry.id   339aa6074d7b27b79156666bae748d0a
#
_cell.length_a   1.000
_cell.length_b   1.000
_cell.length_c   1.000
_cell.angle_alpha   90.00
_cell.angle_beta   90.00
_cell.angle_gamma   90.00
#
_symmetry.space_group_name_H-M   'P 1'
#
loop_
_entity.id
_entity.type
_entity.pdbx_description
1 polymer ?
#
loop_
_entity_poly.entity_id
_entity_poly.type
_entity_poly.pdbx_seq_one_letter_code
_entity_poly.pdbx_strand_id
1 'polypeptide(L)'
;MDSNDVFKKLKSLANPKNVAGMARFGINPKNTLGISIPHLRKLAKELGKDHQLAQQLWDSGIHEAMILAGMVDDPKLVTKKQMDLWTSDFDSWDVCDQVCMNLFDKTPLAFQKAKEWAMRDKEFEKRAGFALMACLAWHDKEAGDVRFAQFFPLIKQAASDERNFVKKAVNWALRQIGKRNRNLNKMAIGTAKEILKMDSKIAKWIASDAIRELTSQAVQKRLT
;
A
#
# COMPACT_ATOMS: atom_id res chain seq x y z
N MET A 1 22.07 15.87 -7.10
CA MET A 1 22.69 14.56 -7.46
C MET A 1 21.99 14.12 -8.73
N ASP A 2 22.70 13.83 -9.80
CA ASP A 2 22.06 13.34 -11.01
C ASP A 2 21.64 11.86 -10.88
N SER A 3 20.87 11.35 -11.84
CA SER A 3 20.36 9.97 -11.79
C SER A 3 21.48 8.92 -11.80
N ASN A 4 22.59 9.17 -12.52
CA ASN A 4 23.73 8.24 -12.57
C ASN A 4 24.40 8.12 -11.20
N ASP A 5 24.54 9.24 -10.48
CA ASP A 5 25.10 9.25 -9.12
C ASP A 5 24.17 8.49 -8.15
N VAL A 6 22.85 8.65 -8.30
CA VAL A 6 21.88 7.91 -7.49
C VAL A 6 21.98 6.42 -7.75
N PHE A 7 22.07 5.99 -9.02
CA PHE A 7 22.26 4.57 -9.35
C PHE A 7 23.59 3.99 -8.84
N LYS A 8 24.69 4.75 -8.91
CA LYS A 8 25.97 4.34 -8.29
C LYS A 8 25.81 4.17 -6.79
N LYS A 9 25.14 5.11 -6.12
CA LYS A 9 24.86 5.05 -4.68
C LYS A 9 24.02 3.83 -4.33
N LEU A 10 22.92 3.56 -5.05
CA LEU A 10 22.11 2.37 -4.84
C LEU A 10 22.92 1.09 -5.00
N LYS A 11 23.72 0.96 -6.07
CA LYS A 11 24.57 -0.20 -6.28
C LYS A 11 25.61 -0.39 -5.17
N SER A 12 26.17 0.69 -4.63
CA SER A 12 27.11 0.63 -3.50
C SER A 12 26.49 0.17 -2.19
N LEU A 13 25.16 0.29 -2.04
CA LEU A 13 24.39 -0.15 -0.87
C LEU A 13 23.83 -1.57 -1.04
N ALA A 14 24.09 -2.24 -2.17
CA ALA A 14 23.53 -3.55 -2.44
C ALA A 14 23.95 -4.60 -1.40
N ASN A 15 22.99 -5.44 -1.01
CA ASN A 15 23.20 -6.53 -0.06
C ASN A 15 22.57 -7.85 -0.55
N PRO A 16 23.34 -8.70 -1.24
CA PRO A 16 22.83 -9.96 -1.78
C PRO A 16 22.25 -10.91 -0.73
N LYS A 17 22.72 -10.87 0.53
CA LYS A 17 22.18 -11.69 1.59
C LYS A 17 20.73 -11.31 1.92
N ASN A 18 20.40 -10.01 1.85
CA ASN A 18 19.03 -9.55 2.06
C ASN A 18 18.11 -10.00 0.93
N VAL A 19 18.58 -10.01 -0.34
CA VAL A 19 17.77 -10.46 -1.49
C VAL A 19 17.25 -11.87 -1.28
N ALA A 20 18.10 -12.80 -0.83
CA ALA A 20 17.68 -14.17 -0.52
C ALA A 20 16.64 -14.22 0.61
N GLY A 21 16.74 -13.33 1.60
CA GLY A 21 15.75 -13.17 2.67
C GLY A 21 14.42 -12.62 2.16
N MET A 22 14.46 -11.61 1.30
CA MET A 22 13.28 -10.95 0.71
C MET A 22 12.43 -11.93 -0.11
N ALA A 23 13.06 -12.81 -0.89
CA ALA A 23 12.38 -13.83 -1.69
C ALA A 23 11.48 -14.76 -0.83
N ARG A 24 11.89 -15.08 0.41
CA ARG A 24 11.10 -15.91 1.35
C ARG A 24 9.78 -15.23 1.77
N PHE A 25 9.70 -13.92 1.66
CA PHE A 25 8.49 -13.14 1.95
C PHE A 25 7.67 -12.81 0.71
N GLY A 26 8.00 -13.42 -0.45
CA GLY A 26 7.31 -13.24 -1.71
C GLY A 26 7.63 -11.91 -2.41
N ILE A 27 8.80 -11.36 -2.15
CA ILE A 27 9.36 -10.24 -2.92
C ILE A 27 10.11 -10.82 -4.12
N ASN A 28 9.86 -10.27 -5.31
CA ASN A 28 10.52 -10.71 -6.53
C ASN A 28 12.02 -10.40 -6.44
N PRO A 29 12.92 -11.41 -6.51
CA PRO A 29 14.35 -11.17 -6.40
C PRO A 29 14.99 -10.59 -7.68
N LYS A 30 14.23 -10.55 -8.78
CA LYS A 30 14.71 -10.01 -10.05
C LYS A 30 14.93 -8.51 -9.93
N ASN A 31 16.10 -8.03 -10.35
CA ASN A 31 16.49 -6.62 -10.27
C ASN A 31 16.44 -6.02 -8.85
N THR A 32 16.59 -6.85 -7.82
CA THR A 32 16.55 -6.43 -6.41
C THR A 32 17.97 -6.30 -5.85
N LEU A 33 18.27 -5.20 -5.18
CA LEU A 33 19.58 -4.90 -4.60
C LEU A 33 19.70 -5.31 -3.12
N GLY A 34 18.58 -5.50 -2.41
CA GLY A 34 18.56 -5.87 -0.99
C GLY A 34 18.81 -4.70 -0.03
N ILE A 35 18.49 -3.47 -0.44
CA ILE A 35 18.67 -2.26 0.37
C ILE A 35 17.47 -2.13 1.31
N SER A 36 17.73 -1.87 2.60
CA SER A 36 16.66 -1.72 3.57
C SER A 36 15.92 -0.37 3.42
N ILE A 37 14.64 -0.35 3.76
CA ILE A 37 13.79 0.86 3.71
C ILE A 37 14.38 2.05 4.49
N PRO A 38 15.00 1.88 5.70
CA PRO A 38 15.65 3.01 6.37
C PRO A 38 16.77 3.68 5.53
N HIS A 39 17.55 2.91 4.78
CA HIS A 39 18.57 3.47 3.89
C HIS A 39 17.94 4.24 2.73
N LEU A 40 16.88 3.71 2.12
CA LEU A 40 16.15 4.42 1.05
C LEU A 40 15.52 5.72 1.55
N ARG A 41 14.94 5.72 2.75
CA ARG A 41 14.40 6.93 3.39
C ARG A 41 15.47 7.98 3.65
N LYS A 42 16.67 7.56 4.08
CA LYS A 42 17.81 8.48 4.27
C LYS A 42 18.20 9.10 2.93
N LEU A 43 18.34 8.28 1.90
CA LEU A 43 18.69 8.76 0.56
C LEU A 43 17.61 9.69 -0.02
N ALA A 44 16.34 9.34 0.13
CA ALA A 44 15.22 10.19 -0.30
C ALA A 44 15.23 11.57 0.39
N LYS A 45 15.61 11.62 1.68
CA LYS A 45 15.73 12.88 2.41
C LYS A 45 16.91 13.75 1.87
N GLU A 46 18.00 13.11 1.47
CA GLU A 46 19.16 13.80 0.87
C GLU A 46 18.83 14.35 -0.53
N LEU A 47 18.02 13.63 -1.31
CA LEU A 47 17.62 14.01 -2.67
C LEU A 47 16.53 15.10 -2.71
N GLY A 48 15.61 15.08 -1.74
CA GLY A 48 14.42 15.94 -1.76
C GLY A 48 13.38 15.48 -2.78
N LYS A 49 12.51 16.42 -3.21
CA LYS A 49 11.46 16.16 -4.21
C LYS A 49 11.97 16.50 -5.61
N ASP A 50 11.92 15.51 -6.51
CA ASP A 50 12.33 15.63 -7.91
C ASP A 50 11.51 14.66 -8.78
N HIS A 51 10.52 15.20 -9.50
CA HIS A 51 9.64 14.42 -10.35
C HIS A 51 10.37 13.76 -11.53
N GLN A 52 11.32 14.47 -12.15
CA GLN A 52 12.08 13.95 -13.29
C GLN A 52 12.99 12.79 -12.86
N LEU A 53 13.67 12.94 -11.75
CA LEU A 53 14.47 11.86 -11.17
C LEU A 53 13.59 10.65 -10.81
N ALA A 54 12.40 10.88 -10.27
CA ALA A 54 11.47 9.79 -9.94
C ALA A 54 11.08 8.96 -11.18
N GLN A 55 10.80 9.61 -12.32
CA GLN A 55 10.52 8.90 -13.57
C GLN A 55 11.74 8.05 -14.00
N GLN A 56 12.95 8.61 -13.98
CA GLN A 56 14.18 7.89 -14.36
C GLN A 56 14.46 6.68 -13.45
N LEU A 57 14.22 6.85 -12.14
CA LEU A 57 14.36 5.76 -11.16
C LEU A 57 13.34 4.65 -11.43
N TRP A 58 12.09 5.02 -11.75
CA TRP A 58 11.04 4.06 -12.08
C TRP A 58 11.37 3.26 -13.34
N ASP A 59 11.76 3.94 -14.40
CA ASP A 59 12.07 3.36 -15.72
C ASP A 59 13.25 2.37 -15.67
N SER A 60 14.06 2.42 -14.63
CA SER A 60 15.17 1.47 -14.45
C SER A 60 14.71 0.05 -14.15
N GLY A 61 13.50 -0.15 -13.68
CA GLY A 61 12.98 -1.45 -13.22
C GLY A 61 13.76 -2.07 -12.05
N ILE A 62 14.63 -1.31 -11.38
CA ILE A 62 15.33 -1.76 -10.17
C ILE A 62 14.38 -1.61 -9.00
N HIS A 63 14.16 -2.70 -8.26
CA HIS A 63 13.20 -2.78 -7.15
C HIS A 63 13.29 -1.61 -6.16
N GLU A 64 14.47 -1.37 -5.62
CA GLU A 64 14.68 -0.28 -4.65
C GLU A 64 14.67 1.10 -5.28
N ALA A 65 15.00 1.23 -6.57
CA ALA A 65 14.86 2.49 -7.28
C ALA A 65 13.39 2.84 -7.48
N MET A 66 12.51 1.88 -7.76
CA MET A 66 11.06 2.09 -7.84
C MET A 66 10.49 2.54 -6.48
N ILE A 67 10.93 1.94 -5.37
CA ILE A 67 10.56 2.39 -4.03
C ILE A 67 11.05 3.82 -3.77
N LEU A 68 12.29 4.12 -4.13
CA LEU A 68 12.88 5.45 -3.98
C LEU A 68 12.15 6.48 -4.84
N ALA A 69 11.75 6.13 -6.07
CA ALA A 69 10.93 6.96 -6.94
C ALA A 69 9.67 7.43 -6.23
N GLY A 70 8.93 6.51 -5.59
CA GLY A 70 7.75 6.87 -4.78
C GLY A 70 8.06 7.78 -3.59
N MET A 71 9.28 7.79 -3.08
CA MET A 71 9.69 8.66 -1.97
C MET A 71 10.11 10.06 -2.43
N VAL A 72 10.70 10.19 -3.63
CA VAL A 72 11.25 11.46 -4.14
C VAL A 72 10.31 12.20 -5.10
N ASP A 73 9.30 11.53 -5.64
CA ASP A 73 8.33 12.16 -6.54
C ASP A 73 7.48 13.23 -5.82
N ASP A 74 7.09 14.28 -6.56
CA ASP A 74 6.17 15.30 -6.06
C ASP A 74 4.71 14.88 -6.34
N PRO A 75 3.90 14.62 -5.31
CA PRO A 75 2.50 14.20 -5.50
C PRO A 75 1.63 15.22 -6.26
N LYS A 76 2.05 16.49 -6.34
CA LYS A 76 1.34 17.52 -7.10
C LYS A 76 1.52 17.38 -8.61
N LEU A 77 2.60 16.73 -9.05
CA LEU A 77 2.91 16.51 -10.46
C LEU A 77 2.45 15.14 -10.97
N VAL A 78 2.04 14.25 -10.05
CA VAL A 78 1.60 12.89 -10.39
C VAL A 78 0.29 12.94 -11.18
N THR A 79 0.32 12.36 -12.38
CA THR A 79 -0.85 12.28 -13.26
C THR A 79 -1.61 10.97 -13.09
N LYS A 80 -2.88 10.96 -13.52
CA LYS A 80 -3.69 9.72 -13.61
C LYS A 80 -2.98 8.64 -14.42
N LYS A 81 -2.38 9.01 -15.56
CA LYS A 81 -1.64 8.10 -16.45
C LYS A 81 -0.45 7.47 -15.74
N GLN A 82 0.33 8.28 -15.02
CA GLN A 82 1.47 7.79 -14.24
C GLN A 82 1.03 6.80 -13.16
N MET A 83 -0.02 7.13 -12.40
CA MET A 83 -0.54 6.24 -11.37
C MET A 83 -0.94 4.88 -11.94
N ASP A 84 -1.66 4.86 -13.09
CA ASP A 84 -2.07 3.61 -13.72
C ASP A 84 -0.89 2.82 -14.29
N LEU A 85 0.08 3.50 -14.91
CA LEU A 85 1.29 2.87 -15.44
C LEU A 85 2.12 2.23 -14.32
N TRP A 86 2.46 3.00 -13.29
CA TRP A 86 3.26 2.49 -12.17
C TRP A 86 2.57 1.35 -11.44
N THR A 87 1.23 1.43 -11.30
CA THR A 87 0.45 0.34 -10.68
C THR A 87 0.46 -0.93 -11.52
N SER A 88 0.50 -0.83 -12.86
CA SER A 88 0.58 -1.99 -13.75
C SER A 88 1.92 -2.71 -13.72
N ASP A 89 2.98 -2.02 -13.27
CA ASP A 89 4.34 -2.54 -13.15
C ASP A 89 4.62 -3.23 -11.80
N PHE A 90 3.70 -3.12 -10.83
CA PHE A 90 3.90 -3.76 -9.53
C PHE A 90 3.99 -5.28 -9.65
N ASP A 91 5.09 -5.83 -9.19
CA ASP A 91 5.36 -7.27 -9.12
C ASP A 91 5.69 -7.77 -7.71
N SER A 92 5.70 -6.86 -6.74
CA SER A 92 6.01 -7.14 -5.34
C SER A 92 5.15 -6.29 -4.40
N TRP A 93 4.78 -6.87 -3.26
CA TRP A 93 3.90 -6.22 -2.30
C TRP A 93 4.53 -4.99 -1.64
N ASP A 94 5.83 -4.98 -1.44
CA ASP A 94 6.54 -3.89 -0.76
C ASP A 94 6.71 -2.66 -1.66
N VAL A 95 7.00 -2.82 -2.97
CA VAL A 95 6.97 -1.72 -3.94
C VAL A 95 5.57 -1.10 -3.96
N CYS A 96 4.54 -1.94 -4.11
CA CYS A 96 3.14 -1.51 -4.11
C CYS A 96 2.81 -0.68 -2.87
N ASP A 97 3.11 -1.19 -1.67
CA ASP A 97 2.78 -0.54 -0.41
C ASP A 97 3.59 0.74 -0.19
N GLN A 98 4.90 0.72 -0.51
CA GLN A 98 5.75 1.91 -0.34
C GLN A 98 5.34 3.04 -1.29
N VAL A 99 4.97 2.75 -2.52
CA VAL A 99 4.49 3.77 -3.47
C VAL A 99 3.13 4.30 -3.06
N CYS A 100 2.20 3.44 -2.66
CA CYS A 100 0.90 3.88 -2.12
C CYS A 100 1.07 4.80 -0.90
N MET A 101 1.97 4.46 0.04
CA MET A 101 2.15 5.16 1.30
C MET A 101 2.96 6.47 1.18
N ASN A 102 3.94 6.51 0.28
CA ASN A 102 4.85 7.66 0.20
C ASN A 102 4.44 8.68 -0.86
N LEU A 103 3.62 8.28 -1.85
CA LEU A 103 3.26 9.11 -2.99
C LEU A 103 1.76 9.16 -3.26
N PHE A 104 1.14 8.00 -3.59
CA PHE A 104 -0.18 7.98 -4.18
C PHE A 104 -1.28 8.45 -3.22
N ASP A 105 -1.18 8.15 -1.93
CA ASP A 105 -2.15 8.59 -0.91
C ASP A 105 -2.17 10.12 -0.68
N LYS A 106 -1.15 10.83 -1.19
CA LYS A 106 -1.03 12.29 -1.11
C LYS A 106 -1.55 13.01 -2.36
N THR A 107 -1.99 12.24 -3.36
CA THR A 107 -2.54 12.81 -4.59
C THR A 107 -4.04 13.08 -4.45
N PRO A 108 -4.60 14.07 -5.18
CA PRO A 108 -6.04 14.31 -5.19
C PRO A 108 -6.85 13.16 -5.80
N LEU A 109 -6.18 12.26 -6.54
CA LEU A 109 -6.79 11.11 -7.21
C LEU A 109 -6.89 9.86 -6.32
N ALA A 110 -6.30 9.88 -5.13
CA ALA A 110 -6.11 8.70 -4.28
C ALA A 110 -7.42 7.93 -3.99
N PHE A 111 -8.48 8.61 -3.56
CA PHE A 111 -9.76 7.94 -3.27
C PHE A 111 -10.43 7.34 -4.51
N GLN A 112 -10.32 8.02 -5.64
CA GLN A 112 -10.84 7.49 -6.92
C GLN A 112 -10.06 6.25 -7.31
N LYS A 113 -8.72 6.32 -7.30
CA LYS A 113 -7.84 5.21 -7.69
C LYS A 113 -7.96 4.01 -6.75
N ALA A 114 -8.12 4.23 -5.46
CA ALA A 114 -8.37 3.15 -4.51
C ALA A 114 -9.60 2.31 -4.91
N LYS A 115 -10.69 2.95 -5.34
CA LYS A 115 -11.90 2.27 -5.80
C LYS A 115 -11.70 1.58 -7.16
N GLU A 116 -11.09 2.27 -8.13
CA GLU A 116 -10.82 1.73 -9.46
C GLU A 116 -9.95 0.46 -9.39
N TRP A 117 -8.86 0.52 -8.65
CA TRP A 117 -7.89 -0.58 -8.58
C TRP A 117 -8.39 -1.76 -7.74
N ALA A 118 -9.20 -1.54 -6.72
CA ALA A 118 -9.81 -2.61 -5.94
C ALA A 118 -10.67 -3.56 -6.78
N MET A 119 -11.15 -3.11 -7.94
CA MET A 119 -11.97 -3.89 -8.87
C MET A 119 -11.17 -4.54 -10.02
N ARG A 120 -9.86 -4.27 -10.11
CA ARG A 120 -9.00 -4.85 -11.17
C ARG A 120 -8.70 -6.33 -10.91
N ASP A 121 -8.38 -7.07 -11.97
CA ASP A 121 -8.14 -8.51 -11.87
C ASP A 121 -6.72 -8.89 -11.50
N LYS A 122 -5.70 -8.12 -11.91
CA LYS A 122 -4.31 -8.43 -11.59
C LYS A 122 -4.04 -8.27 -10.09
N GLU A 123 -3.28 -9.20 -9.52
CA GLU A 123 -3.08 -9.33 -8.08
C GLU A 123 -2.55 -8.04 -7.44
N PHE A 124 -1.46 -7.47 -7.97
CA PHE A 124 -0.84 -6.29 -7.37
C PHE A 124 -1.59 -4.99 -7.69
N GLU A 125 -2.30 -4.90 -8.82
CA GLU A 125 -3.18 -3.78 -9.10
C GLU A 125 -4.36 -3.76 -8.10
N LYS A 126 -4.99 -4.92 -7.86
CA LYS A 126 -6.04 -5.05 -6.85
C LYS A 126 -5.50 -4.80 -5.44
N ARG A 127 -4.30 -5.33 -5.12
CA ARG A 127 -3.62 -5.02 -3.85
C ARG A 127 -3.46 -3.52 -3.66
N ALA A 128 -2.99 -2.79 -4.68
CA ALA A 128 -2.78 -1.35 -4.62
C ALA A 128 -4.05 -0.59 -4.24
N GLY A 129 -5.22 -1.02 -4.73
CA GLY A 129 -6.51 -0.44 -4.33
C GLY A 129 -6.72 -0.52 -2.83
N PHE A 130 -6.54 -1.70 -2.22
CA PHE A 130 -6.73 -1.89 -0.77
C PHE A 130 -5.58 -1.32 0.06
N ALA A 131 -4.34 -1.38 -0.42
CA ALA A 131 -3.22 -0.72 0.22
C ALA A 131 -3.43 0.80 0.29
N LEU A 132 -3.91 1.40 -0.79
CA LEU A 132 -4.22 2.83 -0.83
C LEU A 132 -5.36 3.21 0.12
N MET A 133 -6.41 2.37 0.26
CA MET A 133 -7.45 2.55 1.28
C MET A 133 -6.87 2.57 2.70
N ALA A 134 -5.92 1.66 2.99
CA ALA A 134 -5.25 1.60 4.29
C ALA A 134 -4.36 2.82 4.55
N CYS A 135 -3.60 3.25 3.54
CA CYS A 135 -2.73 4.44 3.63
C CYS A 135 -3.55 5.72 3.84
N LEU A 136 -4.63 5.92 3.07
CA LEU A 136 -5.57 7.02 3.25
C LEU A 136 -6.17 7.02 4.66
N ALA A 137 -6.59 5.85 5.16
CA ALA A 137 -7.12 5.74 6.51
C ALA A 137 -6.10 6.13 7.59
N TRP A 138 -4.82 5.96 7.33
CA TRP A 138 -3.75 6.31 8.27
C TRP A 138 -3.31 7.77 8.14
N HIS A 139 -3.13 8.29 6.93
CA HIS A 139 -2.48 9.58 6.69
C HIS A 139 -3.46 10.76 6.51
N ASP A 140 -4.58 10.56 5.80
CA ASP A 140 -5.56 11.62 5.56
C ASP A 140 -6.45 11.82 6.80
N LYS A 141 -6.08 12.77 7.67
CA LYS A 141 -6.82 13.07 8.90
C LYS A 141 -8.04 13.96 8.65
N GLU A 142 -8.05 14.68 7.54
CA GLU A 142 -9.10 15.65 7.21
C GLU A 142 -10.32 15.02 6.53
N ALA A 143 -10.13 13.88 5.85
CA ALA A 143 -11.22 13.22 5.15
C ALA A 143 -12.28 12.69 6.09
N GLY A 144 -13.53 13.10 5.85
CA GLY A 144 -14.69 12.66 6.62
C GLY A 144 -15.07 11.20 6.41
N ASP A 145 -15.81 10.65 7.36
CA ASP A 145 -16.19 9.23 7.42
C ASP A 145 -16.87 8.72 6.15
N VAL A 146 -17.70 9.56 5.50
CA VAL A 146 -18.43 9.19 4.27
C VAL A 146 -17.47 8.71 3.18
N ARG A 147 -16.27 9.30 3.07
CA ARG A 147 -15.28 8.88 2.07
C ARG A 147 -14.74 7.48 2.36
N PHE A 148 -14.57 7.12 3.63
CA PHE A 148 -14.10 5.78 4.03
C PHE A 148 -15.23 4.75 4.02
N ALA A 149 -16.46 5.15 4.35
CA ALA A 149 -17.63 4.28 4.33
C ALA A 149 -17.86 3.65 2.93
N GLN A 150 -17.53 4.38 1.86
CA GLN A 150 -17.61 3.89 0.48
C GLN A 150 -16.69 2.70 0.17
N PHE A 151 -15.70 2.42 1.00
CA PHE A 151 -14.78 1.30 0.81
C PHE A 151 -15.30 -0.03 1.35
N PHE A 152 -16.21 -0.02 2.33
CA PHE A 152 -16.72 -1.26 2.93
C PHE A 152 -17.37 -2.23 1.95
N PRO A 153 -18.20 -1.79 0.98
CA PRO A 153 -18.73 -2.68 -0.04
C PRO A 153 -17.63 -3.39 -0.85
N LEU A 154 -16.57 -2.67 -1.24
CA LEU A 154 -15.44 -3.22 -2.00
C LEU A 154 -14.63 -4.21 -1.16
N ILE A 155 -14.40 -3.90 0.11
CA ILE A 155 -13.73 -4.77 1.08
C ILE A 155 -14.53 -6.07 1.23
N LYS A 156 -15.85 -5.99 1.38
CA LYS A 156 -16.74 -7.16 1.47
C LYS A 156 -16.72 -8.00 0.21
N GLN A 157 -16.79 -7.37 -0.97
CA GLN A 157 -16.72 -8.05 -2.27
C GLN A 157 -15.41 -8.83 -2.46
N ALA A 158 -14.28 -8.26 -2.03
CA ALA A 158 -12.96 -8.88 -2.18
C ALA A 158 -12.57 -9.81 -1.01
N ALA A 159 -13.44 -9.98 -0.01
CA ALA A 159 -13.09 -10.75 1.19
C ALA A 159 -12.88 -12.26 0.94
N SER A 160 -13.37 -12.80 -0.19
CA SER A 160 -13.15 -14.20 -0.59
C SER A 160 -12.00 -14.38 -1.57
N ASP A 161 -11.24 -13.33 -1.89
CA ASP A 161 -10.09 -13.44 -2.82
C ASP A 161 -8.98 -14.29 -2.18
N GLU A 162 -8.64 -15.41 -2.84
CA GLU A 162 -7.71 -16.40 -2.29
C GLU A 162 -6.24 -16.00 -2.43
N ARG A 163 -5.93 -15.03 -3.29
CA ARG A 163 -4.58 -14.56 -3.52
C ARG A 163 -4.00 -13.95 -2.25
N ASN A 164 -2.82 -14.44 -1.87
CA ASN A 164 -2.22 -14.12 -0.57
C ASN A 164 -2.00 -12.61 -0.35
N PHE A 165 -1.58 -11.91 -1.41
CA PHE A 165 -1.27 -10.49 -1.30
C PHE A 165 -2.53 -9.62 -1.35
N VAL A 166 -3.60 -10.06 -2.02
CA VAL A 166 -4.90 -9.38 -2.01
C VAL A 166 -5.58 -9.52 -0.66
N LYS A 167 -5.74 -10.76 -0.14
CA LYS A 167 -6.43 -10.99 1.16
C LYS A 167 -5.79 -10.23 2.32
N LYS A 168 -4.44 -10.11 2.31
CA LYS A 168 -3.72 -9.34 3.34
C LYS A 168 -4.00 -7.84 3.23
N ALA A 169 -4.09 -7.29 2.01
CA ALA A 169 -4.41 -5.89 1.80
C ALA A 169 -5.87 -5.57 2.15
N VAL A 170 -6.81 -6.45 1.81
CA VAL A 170 -8.24 -6.34 2.20
C VAL A 170 -8.37 -6.28 3.72
N ASN A 171 -7.71 -7.20 4.43
CA ASN A 171 -7.67 -7.20 5.90
C ASN A 171 -7.02 -5.91 6.44
N TRP A 172 -5.92 -5.47 5.85
CA TRP A 172 -5.23 -4.25 6.28
C TRP A 172 -6.13 -3.03 6.12
N ALA A 173 -6.79 -2.86 4.96
CA ALA A 173 -7.73 -1.77 4.71
C ALA A 173 -8.86 -1.74 5.74
N LEU A 174 -9.53 -2.87 5.97
CA LEU A 174 -10.64 -2.97 6.95
C LEU A 174 -10.20 -2.54 8.34
N ARG A 175 -9.04 -3.01 8.79
CA ARG A 175 -8.51 -2.69 10.13
C ARG A 175 -8.08 -1.23 10.24
N GLN A 176 -7.42 -0.66 9.23
CA GLN A 176 -6.97 0.73 9.29
C GLN A 176 -8.15 1.71 9.28
N ILE A 177 -9.16 1.46 8.45
CA ILE A 177 -10.39 2.26 8.46
C ILE A 177 -11.08 2.19 9.82
N GLY A 178 -11.22 0.99 10.38
CA GLY A 178 -11.86 0.79 11.69
C GLY A 178 -11.08 1.36 12.89
N LYS A 179 -9.83 1.78 12.70
CA LYS A 179 -9.01 2.42 13.75
C LYS A 179 -9.05 3.95 13.72
N ARG A 180 -9.79 4.57 12.80
CA ARG A 180 -9.82 6.03 12.68
C ARG A 180 -10.60 6.71 13.80
N ASN A 181 -11.82 6.26 14.06
CA ASN A 181 -12.71 6.80 15.09
C ASN A 181 -13.80 5.78 15.46
N ARG A 182 -14.64 6.10 16.45
CA ARG A 182 -15.71 5.22 16.97
C ARG A 182 -16.74 4.85 15.90
N ASN A 183 -17.13 5.79 15.04
CA ASN A 183 -18.15 5.56 14.01
C ASN A 183 -17.64 4.56 12.95
N LEU A 184 -16.47 4.81 12.37
CA LEU A 184 -15.85 3.90 11.41
C LEU A 184 -15.48 2.56 12.05
N ASN A 185 -15.13 2.51 13.32
CA ASN A 185 -14.90 1.26 14.05
C ASN A 185 -16.18 0.41 14.10
N LYS A 186 -17.31 1.00 14.48
CA LYS A 186 -18.61 0.30 14.49
C LYS A 186 -18.98 -0.23 13.11
N MET A 187 -18.78 0.57 12.05
CA MET A 187 -19.05 0.17 10.67
C MET A 187 -18.12 -0.97 10.22
N ALA A 188 -16.82 -0.88 10.51
CA ALA A 188 -15.85 -1.91 10.17
C ALA A 188 -16.13 -3.24 10.87
N ILE A 189 -16.50 -3.21 12.17
CA ILE A 189 -16.92 -4.41 12.90
C ILE A 189 -18.22 -4.99 12.32
N GLY A 190 -19.17 -4.14 11.94
CA GLY A 190 -20.40 -4.56 11.25
C GLY A 190 -20.09 -5.29 9.95
N THR A 191 -19.26 -4.69 9.10
CA THR A 191 -18.79 -5.28 7.84
C THR A 191 -18.04 -6.60 8.08
N ALA A 192 -17.16 -6.66 9.07
CA ALA A 192 -16.45 -7.89 9.42
C ALA A 192 -17.41 -9.01 9.85
N LYS A 193 -18.47 -8.69 10.63
CA LYS A 193 -19.50 -9.67 11.01
C LYS A 193 -20.30 -10.20 9.80
N GLU A 194 -20.52 -9.37 8.78
CA GLU A 194 -21.15 -9.81 7.53
C GLU A 194 -20.20 -10.72 6.72
N ILE A 195 -18.92 -10.35 6.61
CA ILE A 195 -17.88 -11.16 5.97
C ILE A 195 -17.74 -12.52 6.67
N LEU A 196 -17.86 -12.57 8.00
CA LEU A 196 -17.75 -13.81 8.79
C LEU A 196 -18.83 -14.84 8.41
N LYS A 197 -19.98 -14.40 7.91
CA LYS A 197 -21.09 -15.27 7.47
C LYS A 197 -20.87 -15.87 6.07
N MET A 198 -19.87 -15.40 5.33
CA MET A 198 -19.56 -15.91 3.99
C MET A 198 -19.02 -17.34 4.07
N ASP A 199 -19.38 -18.17 3.09
CA ASP A 199 -18.83 -19.53 2.98
C ASP A 199 -17.45 -19.52 2.29
N SER A 200 -16.48 -18.93 2.96
CA SER A 200 -15.08 -18.84 2.53
C SER A 200 -14.16 -18.85 3.76
N LYS A 201 -13.17 -19.73 3.75
CA LYS A 201 -12.14 -19.79 4.80
C LYS A 201 -11.35 -18.48 4.88
N ILE A 202 -11.11 -17.84 3.73
CA ILE A 202 -10.37 -16.57 3.62
C ILE A 202 -11.19 -15.45 4.25
N ALA A 203 -12.48 -15.35 3.89
CA ALA A 203 -13.39 -14.36 4.46
C ALA A 203 -13.47 -14.50 5.99
N LYS A 204 -13.62 -15.71 6.49
CA LYS A 204 -13.64 -16.01 7.93
C LYS A 204 -12.34 -15.58 8.63
N TRP A 205 -11.18 -15.81 7.99
CA TRP A 205 -9.89 -15.36 8.51
C TRP A 205 -9.79 -13.83 8.58
N ILE A 206 -10.13 -13.12 7.48
CA ILE A 206 -10.15 -11.64 7.44
C ILE A 206 -11.06 -11.09 8.53
N ALA A 207 -12.28 -11.60 8.63
CA ALA A 207 -13.27 -11.15 9.57
C ALA A 207 -12.84 -11.35 11.03
N SER A 208 -12.37 -12.55 11.36
CA SER A 208 -11.94 -12.90 12.73
C SER A 208 -10.75 -12.07 13.18
N ASP A 209 -9.76 -11.87 12.30
CA ASP A 209 -8.59 -11.05 12.60
C ASP A 209 -8.97 -9.57 12.78
N ALA A 210 -9.82 -9.04 11.91
CA ALA A 210 -10.29 -7.66 12.02
C ALA A 210 -11.13 -7.44 13.29
N ILE A 211 -12.08 -8.31 13.61
CA ILE A 211 -12.89 -8.21 14.83
C ILE A 211 -11.98 -8.25 16.06
N ARG A 212 -11.05 -9.21 16.13
CA ARG A 212 -10.12 -9.35 17.26
C ARG A 212 -9.33 -8.06 17.50
N GLU A 213 -8.75 -7.46 16.46
CA GLU A 213 -7.98 -6.21 16.61
C GLU A 213 -8.89 -5.04 16.94
N LEU A 214 -9.98 -4.84 16.21
CA LEU A 214 -10.85 -3.68 16.35
C LEU A 214 -11.61 -3.63 17.68
N THR A 215 -11.87 -4.79 18.30
CA THR A 215 -12.48 -4.85 19.63
C THR A 215 -11.46 -4.88 20.78
N SER A 216 -10.17 -4.93 20.47
CA SER A 216 -9.12 -4.98 21.50
C SER A 216 -9.12 -3.72 22.38
N GLN A 217 -8.78 -3.89 23.65
CA GLN A 217 -8.67 -2.78 24.59
C GLN A 217 -7.71 -1.69 24.10
N ALA A 218 -6.60 -2.09 23.42
CA ALA A 218 -5.62 -1.17 22.89
C ALA A 218 -6.20 -0.26 21.80
N VAL A 219 -7.06 -0.79 20.92
CA VAL A 219 -7.75 0.01 19.88
C VAL A 219 -8.85 0.86 20.54
N GLN A 220 -9.71 0.25 21.38
CA GLN A 220 -10.85 0.95 21.97
C GLN A 220 -10.47 2.17 22.83
N LYS A 221 -9.32 2.11 23.51
CA LYS A 221 -8.79 3.25 24.30
C LYS A 221 -8.29 4.43 23.44
N ARG A 222 -7.96 4.19 22.15
CA ARG A 222 -7.46 5.22 21.24
C ARG A 222 -8.53 5.87 20.38
N LEU A 223 -9.72 5.28 20.36
CA LEU A 223 -10.83 5.80 19.57
C LEU A 223 -11.47 7.01 20.25
N THR A 224 -11.51 8.09 19.56
CA THR A 224 -12.20 9.34 19.93
C THR A 224 -13.58 9.41 19.28
#